data_8ce6e89a689741fbadd46baad7fa6b9a
#
_entry.id   8ce6e89a689741fbadd46baad7fa6b9a
#
_cell.length_a   1.000
_cell.length_b   1.000
_cell.length_c   1.000
_cell.angle_alpha   90.00
_cell.angle_beta   90.00
_cell.angle_gamma   90.00
#
_symmetry.space_group_name_H-M   'P 1'
#
loop_
_entity.id
_entity.type
_entity.pdbx_description
1 polymer ?
#
loop_
_entity_poly.entity_id
_entity_poly.type
_entity_poly.pdbx_seq_one_letter_code
_entity_poly.pdbx_strand_id
1 'polypeptide(L)'
;PPAEPVRDRSAPVLDSHAPVAIGVLVAVIVLAALDLVSVTIGALGGVVALVATGTITANQAYDAVNWSVVFLLAGLLPLGVAMRATGGADALAGVLVVAGTTLPPLALMTVLYLITAALAAIITPVAAVVLLVPVAVGAAQQLGHAGFPFLLTVAFASANAFLTPIGYQTNLMVYGPGGYRFTDYARVGAPLQLLLAVVTTLAIATLWPP
;
A
#
# COMPACT_ATOMS: atom_id res chain seq x y z
N PRO A 1 -22.39 16.04 36.49
CA PRO A 1 -22.83 15.68 35.16
C PRO A 1 -23.25 14.21 35.21
N PRO A 2 -24.49 13.83 34.77
CA PRO A 2 -24.89 12.45 34.73
C PRO A 2 -24.02 11.70 33.74
N ALA A 3 -23.55 10.50 34.16
CA ALA A 3 -22.83 9.60 33.31
C ALA A 3 -23.73 9.20 32.13
N GLU A 4 -23.24 9.39 30.90
CA GLU A 4 -23.92 8.85 29.72
C GLU A 4 -24.04 7.33 29.87
N PRO A 5 -25.22 6.75 29.57
CA PRO A 5 -25.41 5.32 29.65
C PRO A 5 -24.43 4.67 28.66
N VAL A 6 -23.60 3.76 29.18
CA VAL A 6 -22.76 2.86 28.38
C VAL A 6 -23.69 2.19 27.36
N ARG A 7 -23.58 2.56 26.08
CA ARG A 7 -24.28 1.87 25.00
C ARG A 7 -23.92 0.40 25.11
N ASP A 8 -24.88 -0.38 25.48
CA ASP A 8 -24.83 -1.83 25.51
C ASP A 8 -24.40 -2.29 24.12
N ARG A 9 -23.14 -2.75 23.99
CA ARG A 9 -22.66 -3.41 22.79
C ARG A 9 -23.25 -4.80 22.78
N SER A 10 -24.58 -4.87 22.59
CA SER A 10 -25.20 -6.11 22.21
C SER A 10 -24.42 -6.71 21.03
N ALA A 11 -24.07 -7.98 21.16
CA ALA A 11 -23.40 -8.75 20.12
C ALA A 11 -24.07 -8.46 18.77
N PRO A 12 -23.31 -8.30 17.67
CA PRO A 12 -23.89 -8.01 16.38
C PRO A 12 -24.87 -9.13 16.06
N VAL A 13 -26.16 -8.83 16.16
CA VAL A 13 -27.23 -9.69 15.63
C VAL A 13 -26.91 -9.72 14.14
N LEU A 14 -26.53 -10.89 13.61
CA LEU A 14 -26.34 -11.09 12.18
C LEU A 14 -27.65 -10.68 11.53
N ASP A 15 -27.63 -9.51 10.89
CA ASP A 15 -28.77 -8.97 10.18
C ASP A 15 -29.21 -9.99 9.12
N SER A 16 -30.50 -10.10 8.84
CA SER A 16 -31.05 -11.06 7.87
C SER A 16 -30.38 -10.97 6.49
N HIS A 17 -29.70 -9.87 6.23
CA HIS A 17 -28.93 -9.61 4.98
C HIS A 17 -27.46 -10.06 5.02
N ALA A 18 -26.93 -10.46 6.18
CA ALA A 18 -25.54 -10.90 6.31
C ALA A 18 -25.16 -12.07 5.37
N PRO A 19 -26.00 -13.13 5.19
CA PRO A 19 -25.67 -14.21 4.27
C PRO A 19 -25.56 -13.75 2.81
N VAL A 20 -26.37 -12.76 2.41
CA VAL A 20 -26.30 -12.18 1.05
C VAL A 20 -25.00 -11.42 0.87
N ALA A 21 -24.59 -10.61 1.86
CA ALA A 21 -23.33 -9.87 1.81
C ALA A 21 -22.12 -10.82 1.72
N ILE A 22 -22.10 -11.87 2.54
CA ILE A 22 -21.05 -12.89 2.52
C ILE A 22 -21.04 -13.63 1.16
N GLY A 23 -22.22 -14.02 0.66
CA GLY A 23 -22.35 -14.69 -0.63
C GLY A 23 -21.80 -13.87 -1.80
N VAL A 24 -22.11 -12.56 -1.85
CA VAL A 24 -21.58 -11.63 -2.86
C VAL A 24 -20.07 -11.49 -2.71
N LEU A 25 -19.55 -11.34 -1.50
CA LEU A 25 -18.11 -11.22 -1.26
C LEU A 25 -17.37 -12.47 -1.73
N VAL A 26 -17.85 -13.67 -1.36
CA VAL A 26 -17.27 -14.94 -1.78
C VAL A 26 -17.34 -15.08 -3.29
N ALA A 27 -18.46 -14.73 -3.92
CA ALA A 27 -18.59 -14.79 -5.37
C ALA A 27 -17.57 -13.88 -6.08
N VAL A 28 -17.37 -12.65 -5.60
CA VAL A 28 -16.36 -11.71 -6.15
C VAL A 28 -14.96 -12.30 -6.03
N ILE A 29 -14.62 -12.86 -4.86
CA ILE A 29 -13.29 -13.46 -4.63
C ILE A 29 -13.08 -14.67 -5.55
N VAL A 30 -14.06 -15.56 -5.66
CA VAL A 30 -13.96 -16.76 -6.48
C VAL A 30 -13.84 -16.41 -7.97
N LEU A 31 -14.66 -15.47 -8.48
CA LEU A 31 -14.59 -15.01 -9.86
C LEU A 31 -13.25 -14.36 -10.20
N ALA A 32 -12.70 -13.59 -9.26
CA ALA A 32 -11.38 -12.98 -9.41
C ALA A 32 -10.26 -14.04 -9.34
N ALA A 33 -10.36 -15.01 -8.42
CA ALA A 33 -9.36 -16.07 -8.27
C ALA A 33 -9.32 -17.03 -9.48
N LEU A 34 -10.45 -17.21 -10.16
CA LEU A 34 -10.55 -17.97 -11.40
C LEU A 34 -10.19 -17.16 -12.66
N ASP A 35 -9.77 -15.92 -12.47
CA ASP A 35 -9.40 -14.97 -13.55
C ASP A 35 -10.53 -14.72 -14.57
N LEU A 36 -11.78 -14.97 -14.16
CA LEU A 36 -12.97 -14.77 -15.01
C LEU A 36 -13.37 -13.29 -15.09
N VAL A 37 -13.09 -12.53 -14.05
CA VAL A 37 -13.42 -11.10 -13.94
C VAL A 37 -12.30 -10.39 -13.19
N SER A 38 -11.89 -9.21 -13.65
CA SER A 38 -10.93 -8.41 -12.90
C SER A 38 -11.51 -8.01 -11.53
N VAL A 39 -10.66 -7.96 -10.49
CA VAL A 39 -11.06 -7.62 -9.11
C VAL A 39 -11.87 -6.32 -9.08
N THR A 40 -11.48 -5.32 -9.88
CA THR A 40 -12.17 -4.02 -9.95
C THR A 40 -13.61 -4.15 -10.46
N ILE A 41 -13.81 -4.89 -11.56
CA ILE A 41 -15.15 -5.11 -12.14
C ILE A 41 -15.98 -5.97 -11.20
N GLY A 42 -15.38 -7.02 -10.60
CA GLY A 42 -16.04 -7.88 -9.62
C GLY A 42 -16.49 -7.11 -8.39
N ALA A 43 -15.63 -6.25 -7.84
CA ALA A 43 -15.96 -5.41 -6.68
C ALA A 43 -17.09 -4.43 -6.98
N LEU A 44 -17.05 -3.72 -8.12
CA LEU A 44 -18.12 -2.81 -8.54
C LEU A 44 -19.44 -3.57 -8.76
N GLY A 45 -19.40 -4.71 -9.45
CA GLY A 45 -20.55 -5.58 -9.64
C GLY A 45 -21.11 -6.09 -8.31
N GLY A 46 -20.25 -6.43 -7.36
CA GLY A 46 -20.62 -6.82 -6.00
C GLY A 46 -21.38 -5.70 -5.26
N VAL A 47 -20.89 -4.46 -5.32
CA VAL A 47 -21.59 -3.32 -4.72
C VAL A 47 -22.97 -3.10 -5.37
N VAL A 48 -23.05 -3.18 -6.70
CA VAL A 48 -24.33 -3.07 -7.42
C VAL A 48 -25.30 -4.19 -7.00
N ALA A 49 -24.82 -5.44 -6.87
CA ALA A 49 -25.63 -6.55 -6.41
C ALA A 49 -26.14 -6.34 -4.97
N LEU A 50 -25.30 -5.83 -4.04
CA LEU A 50 -25.70 -5.53 -2.67
C LEU A 50 -26.76 -4.41 -2.60
N VAL A 51 -26.66 -3.39 -3.44
CA VAL A 51 -27.68 -2.33 -3.52
C VAL A 51 -28.96 -2.86 -4.16
N ALA A 52 -28.88 -3.65 -5.24
CA ALA A 52 -30.02 -4.22 -5.93
C ALA A 52 -30.82 -5.21 -5.06
N THR A 53 -30.14 -5.96 -4.20
CA THR A 53 -30.77 -6.88 -3.22
C THR A 53 -31.30 -6.17 -1.98
N GLY A 54 -31.12 -4.85 -1.87
CA GLY A 54 -31.52 -4.08 -0.69
C GLY A 54 -30.70 -4.37 0.58
N THR A 55 -29.58 -5.08 0.45
CA THR A 55 -28.65 -5.38 1.56
C THR A 55 -28.02 -4.09 2.10
N ILE A 56 -27.69 -3.17 1.21
CA ILE A 56 -27.21 -1.82 1.55
C ILE A 56 -27.94 -0.79 0.67
N THR A 57 -28.05 0.43 1.17
CA THR A 57 -28.54 1.56 0.37
C THR A 57 -27.43 2.20 -0.44
N ALA A 58 -27.78 2.90 -1.53
CA ALA A 58 -26.82 3.65 -2.32
C ALA A 58 -26.04 4.69 -1.49
N ASN A 59 -26.69 5.32 -0.51
CA ASN A 59 -26.04 6.27 0.40
C ASN A 59 -25.01 5.57 1.29
N GLN A 60 -25.33 4.41 1.84
CA GLN A 60 -24.38 3.62 2.63
C GLN A 60 -23.18 3.18 1.80
N ALA A 61 -23.40 2.77 0.54
CA ALA A 61 -22.31 2.44 -0.36
C ALA A 61 -21.41 3.66 -0.64
N TYR A 62 -21.99 4.83 -0.83
CA TYR A 62 -21.28 6.09 -1.05
C TYR A 62 -20.50 6.53 0.19
N ASP A 63 -21.11 6.45 1.37
CA ASP A 63 -20.50 6.83 2.65
C ASP A 63 -19.38 5.88 3.07
N ALA A 64 -19.40 4.63 2.59
CA ALA A 64 -18.33 3.65 2.82
C ALA A 64 -17.05 3.97 2.01
N VAL A 65 -17.13 4.83 0.98
CA VAL A 65 -15.97 5.23 0.20
C VAL A 65 -15.06 6.14 1.01
N ASN A 66 -13.80 5.77 1.13
CA ASN A 66 -12.81 6.65 1.75
C ASN A 66 -12.40 7.76 0.77
N TRP A 67 -13.19 8.81 0.71
CA TRP A 67 -12.98 9.96 -0.20
C TRP A 67 -11.63 10.64 0.00
N SER A 68 -11.09 10.64 1.23
CA SER A 68 -9.76 11.19 1.50
C SER A 68 -8.68 10.46 0.70
N VAL A 69 -8.77 9.13 0.56
CA VAL A 69 -7.84 8.33 -0.24
C VAL A 69 -8.03 8.62 -1.73
N VAL A 70 -9.28 8.74 -2.19
CA VAL A 70 -9.59 9.06 -3.60
C VAL A 70 -9.00 10.41 -3.99
N PHE A 71 -9.23 11.46 -3.19
CA PHE A 71 -8.68 12.79 -3.46
C PHE A 71 -7.16 12.83 -3.32
N LEU A 72 -6.58 12.09 -2.36
CA LEU A 72 -5.14 11.97 -2.23
C LEU A 72 -4.52 11.35 -3.50
N LEU A 73 -5.08 10.25 -4.00
CA LEU A 73 -4.61 9.62 -5.23
C LEU A 73 -4.79 10.53 -6.45
N ALA A 74 -5.95 11.19 -6.56
CA ALA A 74 -6.23 12.14 -7.65
C ALA A 74 -5.22 13.30 -7.67
N GLY A 75 -4.73 13.75 -6.50
CA GLY A 75 -3.69 14.78 -6.40
C GLY A 75 -2.27 14.27 -6.64
N LEU A 76 -1.96 13.05 -6.22
CA LEU A 76 -0.61 12.48 -6.31
C LEU A 76 -0.29 11.90 -7.70
N LEU A 77 -1.27 11.33 -8.42
CA LEU A 77 -1.04 10.76 -9.74
C LEU A 77 -0.50 11.78 -10.76
N PRO A 78 -1.06 13.01 -10.86
CA PRO A 78 -0.48 14.06 -11.71
C PRO A 78 0.96 14.43 -11.34
N LEU A 79 1.32 14.35 -10.06
CA LEU A 79 2.70 14.61 -9.62
C LEU A 79 3.68 13.58 -10.19
N GLY A 80 3.32 12.30 -10.20
CA GLY A 80 4.10 11.25 -10.84
C GLY A 80 4.26 11.45 -12.35
N VAL A 81 3.19 11.93 -13.02
CA VAL A 81 3.23 12.30 -14.45
C VAL A 81 4.15 13.50 -14.67
N ALA A 82 4.02 14.53 -13.83
CA ALA A 82 4.88 15.72 -13.90
C ALA A 82 6.37 15.39 -13.69
N MET A 83 6.69 14.51 -12.76
CA MET A 83 8.08 14.03 -12.55
C MET A 83 8.68 13.39 -13.80
N ARG A 84 7.90 12.61 -14.55
CA ARG A 84 8.34 12.04 -15.82
C ARG A 84 8.47 13.11 -16.89
N ALA A 85 7.47 13.97 -17.04
CA ALA A 85 7.44 15.00 -18.07
C ALA A 85 8.56 16.05 -17.92
N THR A 86 8.98 16.34 -16.69
CA THR A 86 10.05 17.30 -16.39
C THR A 86 11.45 16.69 -16.35
N GLY A 87 11.58 15.36 -16.55
CA GLY A 87 12.86 14.66 -16.38
C GLY A 87 13.30 14.48 -14.91
N GLY A 88 12.48 14.86 -13.95
CA GLY A 88 12.79 14.71 -12.52
C GLY A 88 12.94 13.23 -12.11
N ALA A 89 12.11 12.35 -12.70
CA ALA A 89 12.24 10.91 -12.48
C ALA A 89 13.57 10.37 -13.03
N ASP A 90 14.00 10.83 -14.21
CA ASP A 90 15.26 10.40 -14.85
C ASP A 90 16.47 10.93 -14.08
N ALA A 91 16.42 12.16 -13.55
CA ALA A 91 17.48 12.71 -12.72
C ALA A 91 17.68 11.89 -11.43
N LEU A 92 16.59 11.51 -10.76
CA LEU A 92 16.64 10.64 -9.58
C LEU A 92 17.03 9.20 -9.93
N ALA A 93 16.54 8.67 -11.06
CA ALA A 93 16.95 7.37 -11.57
C ALA A 93 18.47 7.33 -11.87
N GLY A 94 19.04 8.41 -12.37
CA GLY A 94 20.47 8.54 -12.61
C GLY A 94 21.34 8.27 -11.38
N VAL A 95 20.87 8.65 -10.18
CA VAL A 95 21.58 8.34 -8.92
C VAL A 95 21.59 6.82 -8.67
N LEU A 96 20.45 6.14 -8.90
CA LEU A 96 20.36 4.68 -8.78
C LEU A 96 21.15 3.98 -9.87
N VAL A 97 21.20 4.54 -11.08
CA VAL A 97 21.98 3.99 -12.19
C VAL A 97 23.47 4.03 -11.86
N VAL A 98 23.99 5.15 -11.34
CA VAL A 98 25.40 5.24 -10.90
C VAL A 98 25.70 4.19 -9.82
N ALA A 99 24.82 4.00 -8.86
CA ALA A 99 24.97 2.95 -7.86
C ALA A 99 24.90 1.54 -8.50
N GLY A 100 24.03 1.33 -9.49
CA GLY A 100 23.85 0.06 -10.19
C GLY A 100 25.01 -0.36 -11.07
N THR A 101 25.90 0.58 -11.48
CA THR A 101 27.14 0.22 -12.20
C THR A 101 28.14 -0.54 -11.32
N THR A 102 28.04 -0.40 -10.00
CA THR A 102 28.95 -1.02 -9.02
C THR A 102 28.29 -2.11 -8.18
N LEU A 103 26.97 -2.05 -8.00
CA LEU A 103 26.20 -2.96 -7.17
C LEU A 103 25.49 -4.03 -8.02
N PRO A 104 25.44 -5.28 -7.54
CA PRO A 104 24.62 -6.30 -8.19
C PRO A 104 23.12 -5.93 -8.05
N PRO A 105 22.24 -6.42 -8.96
CA PRO A 105 20.81 -6.06 -8.98
C PRO A 105 20.11 -6.26 -7.65
N LEU A 106 20.42 -7.34 -6.92
CA LEU A 106 19.85 -7.63 -5.60
C LEU A 106 20.22 -6.53 -4.57
N ALA A 107 21.47 -6.09 -4.55
CA ALA A 107 21.91 -5.02 -3.65
C ALA A 107 21.25 -3.69 -4.02
N LEU A 108 21.10 -3.40 -5.32
CA LEU A 108 20.39 -2.21 -5.79
C LEU A 108 18.91 -2.22 -5.36
N MET A 109 18.22 -3.37 -5.50
CA MET A 109 16.86 -3.54 -5.01
C MET A 109 16.77 -3.34 -3.50
N THR A 110 17.75 -3.86 -2.73
CA THR A 110 17.78 -3.69 -1.27
C THR A 110 17.97 -2.21 -0.88
N VAL A 111 18.85 -1.49 -1.55
CA VAL A 111 19.04 -0.04 -1.35
C VAL A 111 17.76 0.72 -1.70
N LEU A 112 17.15 0.41 -2.83
CA LEU A 112 15.86 1.00 -3.26
C LEU A 112 14.76 0.72 -2.22
N TYR A 113 14.70 -0.50 -1.69
CA TYR A 113 13.78 -0.88 -0.62
C TYR A 113 13.96 0.02 0.61
N LEU A 114 15.19 0.17 1.09
CA LEU A 114 15.49 0.96 2.29
C LEU A 114 15.16 2.44 2.09
N ILE A 115 15.48 3.01 0.92
CA ILE A 115 15.12 4.39 0.58
C ILE A 115 13.60 4.57 0.56
N THR A 116 12.89 3.64 -0.08
CA THR A 116 11.42 3.67 -0.15
C THR A 116 10.79 3.58 1.22
N ALA A 117 11.24 2.66 2.05
CA ALA A 117 10.72 2.48 3.40
C ALA A 117 11.01 3.68 4.32
N ALA A 118 12.19 4.27 4.22
CA ALA A 118 12.54 5.49 4.95
C ALA A 118 11.65 6.66 4.51
N LEU A 119 11.42 6.81 3.21
CA LEU A 119 10.56 7.86 2.68
C LEU A 119 9.09 7.63 3.11
N ALA A 120 8.59 6.41 3.02
CA ALA A 120 7.24 6.05 3.45
C ALA A 120 7.01 6.30 4.95
N ALA A 121 8.06 6.13 5.77
CA ALA A 121 8.00 6.41 7.20
C ALA A 121 7.90 7.92 7.53
N ILE A 122 8.29 8.81 6.59
CA ILE A 122 8.28 10.28 6.78
C ILE A 122 7.03 10.90 6.16
N ILE A 123 6.68 10.52 4.92
CA ILE A 123 5.57 11.12 4.20
C ILE A 123 4.29 10.26 4.32
N THR A 124 4.10 9.31 3.45
CA THR A 124 3.06 8.26 3.49
C THR A 124 3.43 7.15 2.52
N PRO A 125 2.95 5.90 2.72
CA PRO A 125 3.17 4.80 1.78
C PRO A 125 2.75 5.13 0.35
N VAL A 126 1.57 5.73 0.19
CA VAL A 126 1.00 6.07 -1.13
C VAL A 126 1.87 7.11 -1.85
N ALA A 127 2.28 8.16 -1.15
CA ALA A 127 3.13 9.19 -1.74
C ALA A 127 4.51 8.62 -2.13
N ALA A 128 5.10 7.75 -1.30
CA ALA A 128 6.37 7.10 -1.60
C ALA A 128 6.28 6.25 -2.88
N VAL A 129 5.20 5.47 -3.06
CA VAL A 129 4.97 4.68 -4.28
C VAL A 129 4.87 5.58 -5.51
N VAL A 130 4.03 6.62 -5.46
CA VAL A 130 3.82 7.51 -6.62
C VAL A 130 5.12 8.21 -7.05
N LEU A 131 5.96 8.58 -6.08
CA LEU A 131 7.25 9.23 -6.36
C LEU A 131 8.31 8.25 -6.87
N LEU A 132 8.42 7.07 -6.25
CA LEU A 132 9.55 6.17 -6.49
C LEU A 132 9.31 5.11 -7.56
N VAL A 133 8.08 4.75 -7.89
CA VAL A 133 7.81 3.80 -8.99
C VAL A 133 8.38 4.27 -10.33
N PRO A 134 8.13 5.53 -10.79
CA PRO A 134 8.74 6.00 -12.04
C PRO A 134 10.28 6.01 -12.00
N VAL A 135 10.87 6.34 -10.87
CA VAL A 135 12.32 6.35 -10.65
C VAL A 135 12.88 4.92 -10.72
N ALA A 136 12.26 3.98 -10.01
CA ALA A 136 12.69 2.59 -9.95
C ALA A 136 12.61 1.88 -11.30
N VAL A 137 11.50 2.07 -12.03
CA VAL A 137 11.30 1.49 -13.36
C VAL A 137 12.26 2.14 -14.37
N GLY A 138 12.45 3.46 -14.32
CA GLY A 138 13.39 4.16 -15.18
C GLY A 138 14.84 3.73 -14.95
N ALA A 139 15.26 3.55 -13.69
CA ALA A 139 16.58 3.04 -13.35
C ALA A 139 16.80 1.60 -13.85
N ALA A 140 15.82 0.72 -13.64
CA ALA A 140 15.88 -0.66 -14.11
C ALA A 140 16.05 -0.73 -15.63
N GLN A 141 15.28 0.05 -16.39
CA GLN A 141 15.35 0.11 -17.85
C GLN A 141 16.72 0.62 -18.34
N GLN A 142 17.27 1.66 -17.71
CA GLN A 142 18.59 2.20 -18.06
C GLN A 142 19.72 1.21 -17.78
N LEU A 143 19.55 0.34 -16.79
CA LEU A 143 20.51 -0.73 -16.44
C LEU A 143 20.29 -2.03 -17.23
N GLY A 144 19.28 -2.09 -18.08
CA GLY A 144 18.94 -3.30 -18.86
C GLY A 144 18.26 -4.40 -18.04
N HIS A 145 17.67 -4.04 -16.89
CA HIS A 145 16.95 -4.95 -16.02
C HIS A 145 15.42 -4.92 -16.25
N ALA A 146 14.74 -5.99 -15.86
CA ALA A 146 13.29 -6.02 -15.86
C ALA A 146 12.72 -5.01 -14.84
N GLY A 147 11.78 -4.16 -15.25
CA GLY A 147 11.22 -3.12 -14.39
C GLY A 147 10.27 -3.67 -13.30
N PHE A 148 9.66 -4.84 -13.52
CA PHE A 148 8.65 -5.42 -12.62
C PHE A 148 9.19 -5.78 -11.23
N PRO A 149 10.36 -6.41 -11.06
CA PRO A 149 10.95 -6.66 -9.75
C PRO A 149 11.23 -5.37 -8.96
N PHE A 150 11.67 -4.32 -9.63
CA PHE A 150 11.92 -3.01 -9.01
C PHE A 150 10.62 -2.32 -8.59
N LEU A 151 9.56 -2.44 -9.39
CA LEU A 151 8.21 -1.98 -9.02
C LEU A 151 7.70 -2.71 -7.78
N LEU A 152 7.81 -4.04 -7.73
CA LEU A 152 7.43 -4.83 -6.56
C LEU A 152 8.23 -4.43 -5.32
N THR A 153 9.54 -4.17 -5.48
CA THR A 153 10.38 -3.72 -4.38
C THR A 153 9.86 -2.43 -3.76
N VAL A 154 9.49 -1.44 -4.58
CA VAL A 154 8.90 -0.18 -4.09
C VAL A 154 7.54 -0.43 -3.42
N ALA A 155 6.69 -1.26 -4.02
CA ALA A 155 5.36 -1.57 -3.49
C ALA A 155 5.43 -2.23 -2.09
N PHE A 156 6.26 -3.26 -1.93
CA PHE A 156 6.45 -3.93 -0.64
C PHE A 156 7.14 -3.03 0.39
N ALA A 157 8.16 -2.28 -0.02
CA ALA A 157 8.89 -1.38 0.87
C ALA A 157 8.01 -0.28 1.44
N SER A 158 7.12 0.30 0.62
CA SER A 158 6.20 1.35 1.06
C SER A 158 5.18 0.85 2.07
N ALA A 159 4.72 -0.41 1.94
CA ALA A 159 3.77 -1.01 2.88
C ALA A 159 4.40 -1.33 4.25
N ASN A 160 5.73 -1.40 4.32
CA ASN A 160 6.49 -1.78 5.52
C ASN A 160 7.06 -0.55 6.25
N ALA A 161 6.23 0.46 6.56
CA ALA A 161 6.63 1.70 7.22
C ALA A 161 6.61 1.55 8.76
N PHE A 162 7.56 0.78 9.33
CA PHE A 162 7.62 0.49 10.77
C PHE A 162 8.53 1.43 11.57
N LEU A 163 9.31 2.30 10.91
CA LEU A 163 10.32 3.14 11.56
C LEU A 163 9.72 4.25 12.43
N THR A 164 8.51 4.70 12.12
CA THR A 164 7.85 5.80 12.81
C THR A 164 6.38 5.50 13.09
N PRO A 165 5.78 6.09 14.13
CA PRO A 165 4.34 5.98 14.34
C PRO A 165 3.53 6.70 13.26
N ILE A 166 4.11 7.67 12.56
CA ILE A 166 3.44 8.50 11.54
C ILE A 166 3.34 7.77 10.20
N GLY A 167 4.28 6.86 9.91
CA GLY A 167 4.39 6.18 8.62
C GLY A 167 3.18 5.35 8.23
N TYR A 168 2.37 4.90 9.19
CA TYR A 168 1.15 4.13 8.92
C TYR A 168 0.06 4.41 9.95
N GLN A 169 -1.20 4.49 9.49
CA GLN A 169 -2.32 4.87 10.34
C GLN A 169 -2.52 3.93 11.54
N THR A 170 -2.30 2.62 11.36
CA THR A 170 -2.41 1.64 12.45
C THR A 170 -1.36 1.85 13.53
N ASN A 171 -0.14 2.27 13.16
CA ASN A 171 0.92 2.61 14.12
C ASN A 171 0.48 3.79 14.99
N LEU A 172 -0.12 4.81 14.37
CA LEU A 172 -0.61 5.99 15.08
C LEU A 172 -1.78 5.65 16.02
N MET A 173 -2.66 4.72 15.64
CA MET A 173 -3.79 4.30 16.47
C MET A 173 -3.36 3.65 17.80
N VAL A 174 -2.26 2.89 17.80
CA VAL A 174 -1.75 2.23 19.01
C VAL A 174 -0.74 3.10 19.79
N TYR A 175 -0.24 4.17 19.19
CA TYR A 175 0.78 5.04 19.77
C TYR A 175 0.34 5.65 21.11
N GLY A 176 -0.85 6.28 21.14
CA GLY A 176 -1.38 6.89 22.34
C GLY A 176 -1.82 5.88 23.40
N PRO A 177 -2.76 4.94 23.10
CA PRO A 177 -3.24 3.94 24.05
C PRO A 177 -2.15 3.02 24.59
N GLY A 178 -1.13 2.72 23.77
CA GLY A 178 -0.03 1.82 24.15
C GLY A 178 1.06 2.49 24.99
N GLY A 179 1.02 3.82 25.17
CA GLY A 179 2.04 4.56 25.92
C GLY A 179 3.44 4.49 25.30
N TYR A 180 3.53 4.18 24.01
CA TYR A 180 4.78 4.08 23.28
C TYR A 180 5.46 5.44 23.09
N ARG A 181 6.80 5.44 23.06
CA ARG A 181 7.59 6.61 22.65
C ARG A 181 7.91 6.52 21.17
N PHE A 182 8.16 7.65 20.54
CA PHE A 182 8.57 7.71 19.12
C PHE A 182 9.79 6.82 18.84
N THR A 183 10.75 6.82 19.75
CA THR A 183 11.99 6.03 19.67
C THR A 183 11.77 4.53 19.76
N ASP A 184 10.67 4.06 20.35
CA ASP A 184 10.37 2.64 20.48
C ASP A 184 10.07 2.02 19.10
N TYR A 185 9.37 2.81 18.24
CA TYR A 185 9.15 2.41 16.85
C TYR A 185 10.46 2.26 16.08
N ALA A 186 11.38 3.21 16.20
CA ALA A 186 12.68 3.12 15.55
C ALA A 186 13.51 1.92 16.08
N ARG A 187 13.46 1.67 17.40
CA ARG A 187 14.23 0.58 18.02
C ARG A 187 13.78 -0.82 17.56
N VAL A 188 12.47 -1.02 17.43
CA VAL A 188 11.90 -2.31 16.98
C VAL A 188 11.76 -2.32 15.45
N GLY A 189 11.36 -1.21 14.87
CA GLY A 189 11.10 -1.09 13.45
C GLY A 189 12.36 -1.15 12.60
N ALA A 190 13.50 -0.58 13.03
CA ALA A 190 14.72 -0.61 12.24
C ALA A 190 15.28 -2.03 12.00
N PRO A 191 15.45 -2.89 13.00
CA PRO A 191 15.89 -4.28 12.76
C PRO A 191 14.86 -5.07 11.95
N LEU A 192 13.56 -4.87 12.18
CA LEU A 192 12.51 -5.50 11.41
C LEU A 192 12.55 -5.04 9.94
N GLN A 193 12.74 -3.74 9.71
CA GLN A 193 12.84 -3.16 8.37
C GLN A 193 14.03 -3.72 7.59
N LEU A 194 15.19 -3.87 8.24
CA LEU A 194 16.37 -4.46 7.64
C LEU A 194 16.15 -5.95 7.29
N LEU A 195 15.56 -6.70 8.19
CA LEU A 195 15.22 -8.10 7.96
C LEU A 195 14.25 -8.22 6.76
N LEU A 196 13.18 -7.41 6.74
CA LEU A 196 12.22 -7.42 5.65
C LEU A 196 12.83 -6.93 4.34
N ALA A 197 13.76 -5.98 4.36
CA ALA A 197 14.49 -5.56 3.16
C ALA A 197 15.20 -6.74 2.51
N VAL A 198 15.94 -7.52 3.29
CA VAL A 198 16.68 -8.69 2.78
C VAL A 198 15.71 -9.79 2.34
N VAL A 199 14.75 -10.17 3.19
CA VAL A 199 13.81 -11.27 2.87
C VAL A 199 12.98 -10.95 1.65
N THR A 200 12.43 -9.73 1.57
CA THR A 200 11.56 -9.32 0.45
C THR A 200 12.33 -9.24 -0.86
N THR A 201 13.52 -8.61 -0.84
CA THR A 201 14.31 -8.49 -2.08
C THR A 201 14.85 -9.83 -2.57
N LEU A 202 15.23 -10.74 -1.67
CA LEU A 202 15.58 -12.11 -2.02
C LEU A 202 14.37 -12.86 -2.61
N ALA A 203 13.19 -12.76 -1.97
CA ALA A 203 11.98 -13.42 -2.46
C ALA A 203 11.58 -12.89 -3.85
N ILE A 204 11.63 -11.58 -4.06
CA ILE A 204 11.33 -10.98 -5.37
C ILE A 204 12.35 -11.47 -6.41
N ALA A 205 13.65 -11.41 -6.11
CA ALA A 205 14.68 -11.80 -7.05
C ALA A 205 14.66 -13.30 -7.42
N THR A 206 14.16 -14.16 -6.53
CA THR A 206 14.01 -15.60 -6.82
C THR A 206 12.76 -15.91 -7.63
N LEU A 207 11.66 -15.19 -7.40
CA LEU A 207 10.38 -15.42 -8.11
C LEU A 207 10.32 -14.66 -9.44
N TRP A 208 10.92 -13.48 -9.48
CA TRP A 208 11.00 -12.60 -10.65
C TRP A 208 12.43 -12.08 -10.79
N PRO A 209 13.32 -12.79 -11.48
CA PRO A 209 14.70 -12.35 -11.69
C PRO A 209 14.76 -10.96 -12.33
N PRO A 210 15.61 -10.06 -11.81
CA PRO A 210 15.77 -8.69 -12.29
C PRO A 210 16.46 -8.58 -13.66
#